data_9ba87937a780cf9a832c70ca51910d9d
#
_entry.id   9ba87937a780cf9a832c70ca51910d9d
#
_cell.length_a   1.000
_cell.length_b   1.000
_cell.length_c   1.000
_cell.angle_alpha   90.00
_cell.angle_beta   90.00
_cell.angle_gamma   90.00
#
_symmetry.space_group_name_H-M   'P 1'
#
loop_
_entity.id
_entity.type
_entity.pdbx_description
1 polymer ?
#
loop_
_entity_poly.entity_id
_entity_poly.type
_entity_poly.pdbx_seq_one_letter_code
_entity_poly.pdbx_strand_id
1 'polypeptide(L)'
;IDVAMNHSSSQHPWFTQACEYLAGLKAGEKPDDTVCPYVDYYHFSDKQEGTTYYAVPGSSSWWYEGSFWSEMPDLNLKSPAVQKEFEEVADYWIDLGVDGFRMDAAMHYEENATNANCDILNKLYTYCKEKNPQFYMVSEVWASENVIADYYASGTPSMFNFDAGTAKGALVNAVRKGDPVSLVNSMLKYQN
;
A
#
# COMPACT_ATOMS: atom_id res chain seq x y z
N ILE A 1 -1.37 2.77 -15.17
CA ILE A 1 -0.56 1.59 -14.82
C ILE A 1 -0.87 1.13 -13.40
N ASP A 2 -0.66 -0.16 -13.11
CA ASP A 2 -0.83 -0.74 -11.76
C ASP A 2 0.47 -0.61 -10.95
N VAL A 3 0.35 -0.17 -9.69
CA VAL A 3 1.48 0.03 -8.77
C VAL A 3 1.21 -0.72 -7.47
N ALA A 4 1.90 -1.84 -7.27
CA ALA A 4 1.89 -2.62 -6.03
C ALA A 4 2.95 -2.03 -5.07
N MET A 5 2.52 -1.04 -4.29
CA MET A 5 3.42 -0.28 -3.42
C MET A 5 3.56 -0.91 -2.02
N ASN A 6 2.61 -1.78 -1.64
CA ASN A 6 2.56 -2.39 -0.31
C ASN A 6 3.73 -3.34 -0.03
N HIS A 7 4.18 -4.10 -1.03
CA HIS A 7 5.13 -5.18 -0.86
C HIS A 7 6.05 -5.34 -2.06
N SER A 8 7.13 -6.07 -1.87
CA SER A 8 7.97 -6.52 -2.97
C SER A 8 7.93 -8.06 -3.08
N SER A 9 8.62 -8.62 -4.08
CA SER A 9 8.92 -10.06 -4.06
C SER A 9 9.97 -10.39 -3.01
N SER A 10 9.88 -11.57 -2.37
CA SER A 10 10.95 -12.11 -1.52
C SER A 10 12.28 -12.34 -2.26
N GLN A 11 12.26 -12.30 -3.60
CA GLN A 11 13.45 -12.38 -4.45
C GLN A 11 13.99 -11.00 -4.86
N HIS A 12 13.35 -9.91 -4.40
CA HIS A 12 13.81 -8.56 -4.72
C HIS A 12 15.18 -8.29 -4.10
N PRO A 13 16.13 -7.65 -4.82
CA PRO A 13 17.47 -7.38 -4.30
C PRO A 13 17.49 -6.63 -2.96
N TRP A 14 16.56 -5.71 -2.71
CA TRP A 14 16.45 -5.02 -1.43
C TRP A 14 16.19 -6.01 -0.28
N PHE A 15 15.23 -6.91 -0.47
CA PHE A 15 14.85 -7.87 0.56
C PHE A 15 15.94 -8.91 0.80
N THR A 16 16.52 -9.48 -0.26
CA THR A 16 17.57 -10.50 -0.13
C THR A 16 18.82 -9.96 0.56
N GLN A 17 19.24 -8.73 0.23
CA GLN A 17 20.39 -8.09 0.88
C GLN A 17 20.11 -7.74 2.35
N ALA A 18 18.89 -7.27 2.68
CA ALA A 18 18.49 -7.06 4.07
C ALA A 18 18.51 -8.38 4.86
N CYS A 19 17.98 -9.47 4.29
CA CYS A 19 17.96 -10.78 4.92
C CYS A 19 19.39 -11.33 5.15
N GLU A 20 20.27 -11.23 4.16
CA GLU A 20 21.68 -11.63 4.29
C GLU A 20 22.39 -10.85 5.41
N TYR A 21 22.18 -9.55 5.49
CA TYR A 21 22.74 -8.72 6.54
C TYR A 21 22.20 -9.12 7.92
N LEU A 22 20.88 -9.24 8.07
CA LEU A 22 20.24 -9.62 9.34
C LEU A 22 20.64 -11.04 9.80
N ALA A 23 20.84 -11.96 8.87
CA ALA A 23 21.32 -13.31 9.17
C ALA A 23 22.76 -13.32 9.72
N GLY A 24 23.58 -12.32 9.38
CA GLY A 24 24.95 -12.16 9.89
C GLY A 24 25.04 -11.52 11.27
N LEU A 25 23.95 -10.91 11.77
CA LEU A 25 23.94 -10.23 13.08
C LEU A 25 23.96 -11.26 14.23
N LYS A 26 24.68 -10.91 15.30
CA LYS A 26 24.68 -11.68 16.54
C LYS A 26 23.39 -11.45 17.32
N ALA A 27 23.05 -12.39 18.19
CA ALA A 27 21.87 -12.23 19.05
C ALA A 27 21.96 -10.95 19.88
N GLY A 28 20.92 -10.10 19.81
CA GLY A 28 20.84 -8.79 20.48
C GLY A 28 21.55 -7.64 19.77
N GLU A 29 22.24 -7.89 18.67
CA GLU A 29 22.81 -6.84 17.82
C GLU A 29 21.69 -6.13 17.05
N LYS A 30 21.74 -4.78 17.00
CA LYS A 30 20.77 -3.98 16.29
C LYS A 30 21.20 -3.78 14.84
N PRO A 31 20.25 -3.78 13.88
CA PRO A 31 20.56 -3.42 12.50
C PRO A 31 21.05 -1.97 12.40
N ASP A 32 21.95 -1.74 11.47
CA ASP A 32 22.50 -0.42 11.14
C ASP A 32 22.18 -0.13 9.66
N ASP A 33 21.30 0.83 9.44
CA ASP A 33 20.84 1.26 8.11
C ASP A 33 21.94 1.98 7.33
N THR A 34 22.99 2.47 8.01
CA THR A 34 24.17 3.04 7.32
C THR A 34 25.05 1.95 6.69
N VAL A 35 24.96 0.71 7.17
CA VAL A 35 25.67 -0.47 6.62
C VAL A 35 24.82 -1.18 5.59
N CYS A 36 23.54 -1.38 5.89
CA CYS A 36 22.58 -1.96 4.96
C CYS A 36 21.29 -1.11 4.97
N PRO A 37 21.14 -0.16 4.03
CA PRO A 37 19.98 0.73 4.01
C PRO A 37 18.65 -0.02 3.85
N TYR A 38 18.67 -1.22 3.28
CA TYR A 38 17.45 -2.00 3.03
C TYR A 38 16.80 -2.57 4.30
N VAL A 39 17.45 -2.50 5.47
CA VAL A 39 16.80 -2.88 6.73
C VAL A 39 15.71 -1.89 7.14
N ASP A 40 15.75 -0.65 6.62
CA ASP A 40 14.69 0.36 6.81
C ASP A 40 13.58 0.26 5.75
N TYR A 41 13.78 -0.56 4.70
CA TYR A 41 12.82 -0.68 3.60
C TYR A 41 11.66 -1.62 3.91
N TYR A 42 11.77 -2.46 4.94
CA TYR A 42 10.78 -3.46 5.32
C TYR A 42 10.49 -3.41 6.82
N HIS A 43 9.39 -4.02 7.21
CA HIS A 43 9.03 -4.17 8.62
C HIS A 43 9.73 -5.39 9.22
N PHE A 44 10.96 -5.20 9.71
CA PHE A 44 11.71 -6.22 10.44
C PHE A 44 11.52 -6.10 11.95
N SER A 45 11.51 -7.25 12.66
CA SER A 45 11.41 -7.33 14.11
C SER A 45 12.35 -8.38 14.68
N ASP A 46 12.84 -8.18 15.91
CA ASP A 46 13.63 -9.15 16.68
C ASP A 46 12.75 -10.21 17.38
N LYS A 47 11.46 -10.21 17.12
CA LYS A 47 10.49 -11.20 17.59
C LYS A 47 9.35 -11.37 16.58
N GLN A 48 8.64 -12.49 16.66
CA GLN A 48 7.44 -12.71 15.86
C GLN A 48 6.28 -11.90 16.46
N GLU A 49 5.93 -10.78 15.81
CA GLU A 49 4.88 -9.86 16.29
C GLU A 49 3.45 -10.39 16.08
N GLY A 50 3.27 -11.38 15.20
CA GLY A 50 1.95 -11.95 14.89
C GLY A 50 2.01 -13.04 13.83
N THR A 51 0.84 -13.45 13.33
CA THR A 51 0.71 -14.51 12.32
C THR A 51 1.17 -14.09 10.93
N THR A 52 1.29 -12.79 10.67
CA THR A 52 1.79 -12.21 9.42
C THR A 52 3.31 -12.03 9.41
N TYR A 53 3.99 -12.39 10.50
CA TYR A 53 5.44 -12.31 10.60
C TYR A 53 6.09 -13.66 10.34
N TYR A 54 7.04 -13.68 9.41
CA TYR A 54 7.79 -14.84 8.95
C TYR A 54 9.26 -14.72 9.34
N ALA A 55 9.91 -15.86 9.58
CA ALA A 55 11.34 -15.87 9.91
C ALA A 55 12.18 -15.37 8.72
N VAL A 56 13.13 -14.47 9.00
CA VAL A 56 14.10 -14.02 8.00
C VAL A 56 14.96 -15.20 7.56
N PRO A 57 15.11 -15.48 6.26
CA PRO A 57 15.93 -16.56 5.76
C PRO A 57 17.36 -16.52 6.33
N GLY A 58 17.81 -17.62 6.89
CA GLY A 58 19.16 -17.74 7.49
C GLY A 58 19.32 -17.11 8.88
N SER A 59 18.32 -16.41 9.41
CA SER A 59 18.35 -15.84 10.76
C SER A 59 17.55 -16.69 11.76
N SER A 60 18.03 -16.78 13.00
CA SER A 60 17.30 -17.35 14.13
C SER A 60 16.66 -16.30 15.04
N SER A 61 16.86 -15.01 14.75
CA SER A 61 16.54 -13.90 15.67
C SER A 61 15.74 -12.79 15.02
N TRP A 62 15.45 -12.88 13.72
CA TRP A 62 14.76 -11.84 12.98
C TRP A 62 13.56 -12.36 12.21
N TRP A 63 12.53 -11.54 12.16
CA TRP A 63 11.27 -11.77 11.42
C TRP A 63 10.98 -10.55 10.54
N TYR A 64 10.17 -10.77 9.49
CA TYR A 64 9.64 -9.72 8.62
C TYR A 64 8.14 -9.86 8.46
N GLU A 65 7.47 -8.76 8.21
CA GLU A 65 6.04 -8.72 7.92
C GLU A 65 5.77 -9.08 6.46
N GLY A 66 4.70 -9.84 6.24
CA GLY A 66 4.17 -10.18 4.93
C GLY A 66 2.68 -10.41 5.06
N SER A 67 1.90 -9.33 5.05
CA SER A 67 0.46 -9.34 5.32
C SER A 67 -0.31 -10.28 4.40
N PHE A 68 0.13 -10.44 3.15
CA PHE A 68 -0.47 -11.35 2.20
C PHE A 68 0.09 -12.78 2.29
N TRP A 69 1.40 -12.95 2.26
CA TRP A 69 2.10 -14.21 2.49
C TRP A 69 3.62 -14.01 2.50
N SER A 70 4.37 -15.08 2.83
CA SER A 70 5.83 -15.03 3.01
C SER A 70 6.65 -14.60 1.79
N GLU A 71 6.12 -14.76 0.58
CA GLU A 71 6.82 -14.34 -0.65
C GLU A 71 6.59 -12.87 -1.03
N MET A 72 5.81 -12.17 -0.22
CA MET A 72 5.40 -10.78 -0.42
C MET A 72 5.72 -9.96 0.84
N PRO A 73 7.02 -9.70 1.14
CA PRO A 73 7.42 -8.90 2.29
C PRO A 73 6.93 -7.46 2.16
N ASP A 74 6.32 -6.95 3.23
CA ASP A 74 5.71 -5.61 3.27
C ASP A 74 6.78 -4.53 3.36
N LEU A 75 6.66 -3.51 2.51
CA LEU A 75 7.53 -2.35 2.48
C LEU A 75 7.16 -1.35 3.57
N ASN A 76 8.15 -0.80 4.23
CA ASN A 76 7.99 0.32 5.17
C ASN A 76 7.75 1.63 4.42
N LEU A 77 6.50 1.91 4.09
CA LEU A 77 6.12 3.11 3.34
C LEU A 77 6.24 4.42 4.15
N LYS A 78 6.58 4.34 5.44
CA LYS A 78 6.97 5.51 6.24
C LYS A 78 8.42 5.87 6.07
N SER A 79 9.27 4.96 5.58
CA SER A 79 10.67 5.25 5.29
C SER A 79 10.78 6.31 4.19
N PRO A 80 11.49 7.42 4.45
CA PRO A 80 11.75 8.43 3.42
C PRO A 80 12.51 7.86 2.22
N ALA A 81 13.36 6.85 2.44
CA ALA A 81 14.11 6.20 1.39
C ALA A 81 13.18 5.41 0.46
N VAL A 82 12.23 4.64 1.02
CA VAL A 82 11.22 3.91 0.23
C VAL A 82 10.30 4.89 -0.52
N GLN A 83 9.87 5.98 0.14
CA GLN A 83 9.06 7.00 -0.53
C GLN A 83 9.78 7.59 -1.74
N LYS A 84 11.09 7.87 -1.62
CA LYS A 84 11.91 8.35 -2.72
C LYS A 84 12.03 7.35 -3.87
N GLU A 85 12.15 6.06 -3.58
CA GLU A 85 12.15 5.03 -4.63
C GLU A 85 10.85 5.06 -5.44
N PHE A 86 9.69 5.25 -4.79
CA PHE A 86 8.41 5.38 -5.50
C PHE A 86 8.24 6.71 -6.24
N GLU A 87 8.87 7.79 -5.79
CA GLU A 87 8.99 9.02 -6.57
C GLU A 87 9.80 8.79 -7.85
N GLU A 88 10.91 8.05 -7.78
CA GLU A 88 11.73 7.70 -8.95
C GLU A 88 10.98 6.75 -9.91
N VAL A 89 10.20 5.81 -9.38
CA VAL A 89 9.28 4.98 -10.18
C VAL A 89 8.22 5.83 -10.87
N ALA A 90 7.66 6.82 -10.18
CA ALA A 90 6.67 7.73 -10.75
C ALA A 90 7.29 8.59 -11.86
N ASP A 91 8.48 9.15 -11.65
CA ASP A 91 9.21 9.91 -12.67
C ASP A 91 9.42 9.09 -13.94
N TYR A 92 9.93 7.86 -13.80
CA TYR A 92 10.16 6.97 -14.93
C TYR A 92 8.90 6.74 -15.78
N TRP A 93 7.76 6.44 -15.15
CA TRP A 93 6.53 6.16 -15.88
C TRP A 93 5.86 7.42 -16.43
N ILE A 94 5.92 8.54 -15.73
CA ILE A 94 5.40 9.83 -16.21
C ILE A 94 6.20 10.31 -17.43
N ASP A 95 7.52 10.17 -17.41
CA ASP A 95 8.39 10.51 -18.53
C ASP A 95 8.12 9.65 -19.77
N LEU A 96 7.63 8.41 -19.59
CA LEU A 96 7.16 7.54 -20.66
C LEU A 96 5.74 7.84 -21.14
N GLY A 97 5.07 8.86 -20.56
CA GLY A 97 3.74 9.31 -20.95
C GLY A 97 2.59 8.59 -20.23
N VAL A 98 2.83 7.99 -19.08
CA VAL A 98 1.76 7.45 -18.23
C VAL A 98 1.05 8.59 -17.49
N ASP A 99 -0.28 8.66 -17.63
CA ASP A 99 -1.10 9.72 -17.07
C ASP A 99 -1.79 9.33 -15.75
N GLY A 100 -1.54 8.13 -15.23
CA GLY A 100 -2.16 7.74 -13.98
C GLY A 100 -1.78 6.36 -13.47
N PHE A 101 -1.99 6.18 -12.15
CA PHE A 101 -1.74 4.94 -11.41
C PHE A 101 -3.03 4.36 -10.81
N ARG A 102 -3.11 3.04 -10.81
CA ARG A 102 -3.97 2.28 -9.90
C ARG A 102 -3.10 1.82 -8.75
N MET A 103 -3.44 2.26 -7.54
CA MET A 103 -2.71 1.93 -6.32
C MET A 103 -3.28 0.65 -5.72
N ASP A 104 -2.50 -0.42 -5.81
CA ASP A 104 -2.86 -1.74 -5.28
C ASP A 104 -2.87 -1.75 -3.75
N ALA A 105 -3.81 -2.48 -3.16
CA ALA A 105 -3.86 -2.81 -1.74
C ALA A 105 -3.68 -1.62 -0.77
N ALA A 106 -4.20 -0.44 -1.12
CA ALA A 106 -3.95 0.81 -0.39
C ALA A 106 -4.38 0.79 1.08
N MET A 107 -5.28 -0.10 1.48
CA MET A 107 -5.68 -0.26 2.88
C MET A 107 -4.67 -1.04 3.75
N HIS A 108 -3.67 -1.68 3.12
CA HIS A 108 -2.66 -2.52 3.77
C HIS A 108 -1.29 -1.86 3.89
N TYR A 109 -1.14 -0.61 3.46
CA TYR A 109 0.13 0.13 3.58
C TYR A 109 0.59 0.25 5.04
N GLU A 110 -0.36 0.47 5.94
CA GLU A 110 -0.21 0.37 7.39
C GLU A 110 -1.48 -0.28 7.93
N GLU A 111 -1.36 -1.42 8.54
CA GLU A 111 -2.51 -2.16 9.03
C GLU A 111 -3.33 -1.36 10.06
N ASN A 112 -4.65 -1.30 9.85
CA ASN A 112 -5.61 -0.59 10.71
C ASN A 112 -5.33 0.91 10.92
N ALA A 113 -4.63 1.57 10.00
CA ALA A 113 -4.19 2.96 10.13
C ALA A 113 -4.64 3.82 8.95
N THR A 114 -5.96 3.99 8.75
CA THR A 114 -6.54 4.75 7.61
C THR A 114 -5.88 6.11 7.38
N ASN A 115 -5.63 6.89 8.45
CA ASN A 115 -4.99 8.21 8.31
C ASN A 115 -3.57 8.10 7.75
N ALA A 116 -2.77 7.13 8.25
CA ALA A 116 -1.41 6.93 7.74
C ALA A 116 -1.43 6.49 6.27
N ASN A 117 -2.36 5.62 5.89
CA ASN A 117 -2.54 5.19 4.50
C ASN A 117 -2.94 6.36 3.60
N CYS A 118 -3.83 7.23 4.07
CA CYS A 118 -4.19 8.46 3.37
C CYS A 118 -2.98 9.40 3.19
N ASP A 119 -2.15 9.56 4.22
CA ASP A 119 -0.94 10.39 4.15
C ASP A 119 0.07 9.85 3.14
N ILE A 120 0.25 8.52 3.09
CA ILE A 120 1.13 7.85 2.12
C ILE A 120 0.62 8.07 0.70
N LEU A 121 -0.66 7.83 0.45
CA LEU A 121 -1.30 8.09 -0.85
C LEU A 121 -1.19 9.56 -1.27
N ASN A 122 -1.47 10.48 -0.33
CA ASN A 122 -1.41 11.92 -0.57
C ASN A 122 -0.01 12.37 -1.02
N LYS A 123 1.03 11.90 -0.35
CA LYS A 123 2.42 12.25 -0.70
C LYS A 123 2.74 11.89 -2.14
N LEU A 124 2.52 10.62 -2.52
CA LEU A 124 2.82 10.17 -3.89
C LEU A 124 1.93 10.86 -4.92
N TYR A 125 0.62 11.03 -4.62
CA TYR A 125 -0.30 11.70 -5.53
C TYR A 125 0.09 13.17 -5.75
N THR A 126 0.42 13.89 -4.68
CA THR A 126 0.88 15.28 -4.76
C THR A 126 2.14 15.38 -5.61
N TYR A 127 3.12 14.52 -5.38
CA TYR A 127 4.33 14.44 -6.19
C TYR A 127 4.03 14.23 -7.68
N CYS A 128 3.18 13.26 -8.01
CA CYS A 128 2.76 13.01 -9.39
C CYS A 128 2.05 14.22 -10.02
N LYS A 129 1.21 14.93 -9.25
CA LYS A 129 0.51 16.13 -9.70
C LYS A 129 1.43 17.32 -9.97
N GLU A 130 2.52 17.44 -9.24
CA GLU A 130 3.56 18.46 -9.51
C GLU A 130 4.27 18.21 -10.85
N LYS A 131 4.47 16.93 -11.22
CA LYS A 131 5.07 16.52 -12.50
C LYS A 131 4.09 16.61 -13.67
N ASN A 132 2.87 16.11 -13.48
CA ASN A 132 1.80 16.14 -14.46
C ASN A 132 0.49 16.63 -13.81
N PRO A 133 0.09 17.91 -14.01
CA PRO A 133 -1.15 18.46 -13.44
C PRO A 133 -2.43 17.71 -13.83
N GLN A 134 -2.40 16.89 -14.87
CA GLN A 134 -3.54 16.06 -15.29
C GLN A 134 -3.46 14.62 -14.75
N PHE A 135 -2.41 14.30 -13.95
CA PHE A 135 -2.21 12.96 -13.44
C PHE A 135 -3.43 12.45 -12.66
N TYR A 136 -3.82 11.20 -12.93
CA TYR A 136 -4.98 10.56 -12.31
C TYR A 136 -4.55 9.40 -11.42
N MET A 137 -5.18 9.25 -10.27
CA MET A 137 -4.94 8.13 -9.38
C MET A 137 -6.25 7.49 -8.94
N VAL A 138 -6.30 6.16 -8.97
CA VAL A 138 -7.39 5.36 -8.41
C VAL A 138 -6.81 4.37 -7.42
N SER A 139 -7.36 4.34 -6.19
CA SER A 139 -6.82 3.46 -5.14
C SER A 139 -7.76 2.29 -4.88
N GLU A 140 -7.15 1.12 -4.65
CA GLU A 140 -7.87 -0.07 -4.23
C GLU A 140 -7.97 -0.11 -2.70
N VAL A 141 -9.19 0.14 -2.22
CA VAL A 141 -9.57 -0.01 -0.82
C VAL A 141 -10.69 -1.05 -0.76
N TRP A 142 -10.34 -2.29 -0.45
CA TRP A 142 -11.31 -3.39 -0.42
C TRP A 142 -12.02 -3.44 0.92
N ALA A 143 -12.93 -2.54 1.13
CA ALA A 143 -13.64 -2.35 2.40
C ALA A 143 -15.11 -1.95 2.16
N SER A 144 -15.85 -1.71 3.25
CA SER A 144 -17.19 -1.16 3.18
C SER A 144 -17.20 0.26 2.64
N GLU A 145 -18.34 0.72 2.09
CA GLU A 145 -18.51 2.07 1.54
C GLU A 145 -18.08 3.18 2.52
N ASN A 146 -18.30 3.01 3.81
CA ASN A 146 -17.92 4.02 4.80
C ASN A 146 -16.39 4.13 4.91
N VAL A 147 -15.68 2.99 4.94
CA VAL A 147 -14.21 2.98 4.97
C VAL A 147 -13.64 3.55 3.66
N ILE A 148 -14.21 3.18 2.51
CA ILE A 148 -13.81 3.75 1.21
C ILE A 148 -13.98 5.27 1.23
N ALA A 149 -15.09 5.79 1.80
CA ALA A 149 -15.33 7.21 1.91
C ALA A 149 -14.26 7.94 2.73
N ASP A 150 -13.77 7.31 3.83
CA ASP A 150 -12.70 7.88 4.67
C ASP A 150 -11.39 8.05 3.88
N TYR A 151 -11.10 7.19 2.89
CA TYR A 151 -9.89 7.28 2.07
C TYR A 151 -9.85 8.46 1.11
N TYR A 152 -10.99 9.13 0.84
CA TYR A 152 -10.96 10.39 0.08
C TYR A 152 -10.23 11.53 0.82
N ALA A 153 -9.98 11.39 2.13
CA ALA A 153 -9.08 12.28 2.88
C ALA A 153 -7.64 12.29 2.33
N SER A 154 -7.25 11.27 1.57
CA SER A 154 -5.97 11.23 0.85
C SER A 154 -5.87 12.28 -0.28
N GLY A 155 -6.97 12.86 -0.72
CA GLY A 155 -7.03 13.76 -1.87
C GLY A 155 -6.93 13.06 -3.23
N THR A 156 -6.83 11.71 -3.27
CA THR A 156 -6.89 10.97 -4.53
C THR A 156 -8.29 11.05 -5.14
N PRO A 157 -8.41 11.20 -6.48
CA PRO A 157 -9.69 11.54 -7.10
C PRO A 157 -10.67 10.38 -7.16
N SER A 158 -10.22 9.13 -7.01
CA SER A 158 -11.07 7.95 -7.14
C SER A 158 -10.62 6.80 -6.27
N MET A 159 -11.64 6.02 -5.84
CA MET A 159 -11.49 4.72 -5.19
C MET A 159 -12.30 3.67 -5.94
N PHE A 160 -11.84 2.42 -5.98
CA PHE A 160 -12.68 1.33 -6.42
C PHE A 160 -13.84 1.12 -5.43
N ASN A 161 -15.06 1.07 -5.93
CA ASN A 161 -16.23 0.75 -5.13
C ASN A 161 -16.64 -0.71 -5.37
N PHE A 162 -15.93 -1.64 -4.75
CA PHE A 162 -16.27 -3.07 -4.83
C PHE A 162 -17.60 -3.38 -4.18
N ASP A 163 -17.95 -2.70 -3.09
CA ASP A 163 -19.17 -2.95 -2.32
C ASP A 163 -20.43 -2.67 -3.16
N ALA A 164 -20.44 -1.58 -3.92
CA ALA A 164 -21.56 -1.26 -4.80
C ALA A 164 -21.76 -2.29 -5.92
N GLY A 165 -20.68 -2.91 -6.41
CA GLY A 165 -20.69 -3.89 -7.51
C GLY A 165 -20.93 -5.34 -7.08
N THR A 166 -20.95 -5.66 -5.80
CA THR A 166 -21.21 -7.03 -5.31
C THR A 166 -22.65 -7.48 -5.61
N ALA A 167 -22.91 -8.78 -5.49
CA ALA A 167 -24.26 -9.35 -5.72
C ALA A 167 -25.35 -8.75 -4.82
N LYS A 168 -24.98 -8.14 -3.70
CA LYS A 168 -25.86 -7.43 -2.76
C LYS A 168 -25.62 -5.91 -2.75
N GLY A 169 -24.73 -5.43 -3.60
CA GLY A 169 -24.36 -4.01 -3.67
C GLY A 169 -25.46 -3.11 -4.19
N ALA A 170 -25.33 -1.83 -3.91
CA ALA A 170 -26.36 -0.82 -4.24
C ALA A 170 -26.67 -0.76 -5.73
N LEU A 171 -25.62 -0.83 -6.60
CA LEU A 171 -25.78 -0.82 -8.05
C LEU A 171 -26.57 -2.04 -8.55
N VAL A 172 -26.20 -3.24 -8.10
CA VAL A 172 -26.87 -4.49 -8.50
C VAL A 172 -28.31 -4.54 -8.00
N ASN A 173 -28.58 -4.06 -6.77
CA ASN A 173 -29.93 -3.97 -6.22
C ASN A 173 -30.78 -2.96 -6.99
N ALA A 174 -30.24 -1.79 -7.35
CA ALA A 174 -30.95 -0.80 -8.14
C ALA A 174 -31.44 -1.40 -9.48
N VAL A 175 -30.57 -2.13 -10.17
CA VAL A 175 -30.92 -2.79 -11.46
C VAL A 175 -31.94 -3.92 -11.27
N ARG A 176 -31.72 -4.81 -10.28
CA ARG A 176 -32.57 -6.00 -10.10
C ARG A 176 -33.92 -5.70 -9.49
N LYS A 177 -34.01 -4.75 -8.59
CA LYS A 177 -35.23 -4.43 -7.82
C LYS A 177 -35.94 -3.16 -8.27
N GLY A 178 -35.32 -2.40 -9.18
CA GLY A 178 -35.81 -1.08 -9.54
C GLY A 178 -35.77 -0.07 -8.40
N ASP A 179 -34.78 -0.21 -7.46
CA ASP A 179 -34.65 0.64 -6.29
C ASP A 179 -33.52 1.67 -6.47
N PRO A 180 -33.81 2.83 -7.07
CA PRO A 180 -32.81 3.87 -7.26
C PRO A 180 -32.45 4.59 -5.95
N VAL A 181 -33.29 4.49 -4.90
CA VAL A 181 -33.07 5.21 -3.64
C VAL A 181 -31.87 4.66 -2.90
N SER A 182 -31.72 3.33 -2.85
CA SER A 182 -30.55 2.72 -2.22
C SER A 182 -29.26 3.08 -2.94
N LEU A 183 -29.28 3.19 -4.27
CA LEU A 183 -28.13 3.64 -5.07
C LEU A 183 -27.78 5.09 -4.77
N VAL A 184 -28.78 5.98 -4.74
CA VAL A 184 -28.54 7.40 -4.42
C VAL A 184 -27.97 7.54 -3.01
N ASN A 185 -28.52 6.84 -2.03
CA ASN A 185 -28.00 6.88 -0.66
C ASN A 185 -26.55 6.35 -0.55
N SER A 186 -26.20 5.34 -1.34
CA SER A 186 -24.82 4.89 -1.44
C SER A 186 -23.90 5.96 -2.02
N MET A 187 -24.30 6.61 -3.11
CA MET A 187 -23.51 7.67 -3.74
C MET A 187 -23.33 8.90 -2.85
N LEU A 188 -24.34 9.27 -2.04
CA LEU A 188 -24.27 10.42 -1.14
C LEU A 188 -23.21 10.26 -0.03
N LYS A 189 -22.79 9.03 0.30
CA LYS A 189 -21.71 8.78 1.28
C LYS A 189 -20.35 9.31 0.84
N TYR A 190 -20.16 9.53 -0.46
CA TYR A 190 -18.91 10.00 -1.05
C TYR A 190 -18.89 11.51 -1.35
N GLN A 191 -19.89 12.25 -0.91
CA GLN A 191 -20.05 13.70 -1.19
C GLN A 191 -19.60 14.60 -0.04
N ASN A 192 -19.11 14.06 1.07
CA ASN A 192 -18.76 14.84 2.27
C ASN A 192 -17.29 15.17 2.34
#